data_cee359f0431b2cfb9008fa87fd8475d1
#
_entry.id   cee359f0431b2cfb9008fa87fd8475d1
#
_cell.length_a   1.000
_cell.length_b   1.000
_cell.length_c   1.000
_cell.angle_alpha   90.00
_cell.angle_beta   90.00
_cell.angle_gamma   90.00
#
_symmetry.space_group_name_H-M   'P 1'
#
loop_
_entity.id
_entity.type
_entity.pdbx_description
1 polymer ?
#
loop_
_entity_poly.entity_id
_entity_poly.type
_entity_poly.pdbx_seq_one_letter_code
_entity_poly.pdbx_strand_id
1 'polypeptide(L)'
;MANIIDTIAGNASLSKLLSSLEKAGLTEKLKGAGPYTLFAPTNESFTRMNIEAMLNDPKELSDTLTYHVGSGKFTAEAISDMETISTEFGKSLTVVIEEGETMVDNAKFVTTNIECSNGIVHIVDNVFKPMLSGWYREE
;
A
#
# COMPACT_ATOMS: atom_id res chain seq x y z
N MET A 1 10.30 6.11 -17.85
CA MET A 1 9.22 5.67 -17.00
C MET A 1 9.40 6.28 -15.63
N ALA A 2 8.32 6.79 -15.05
CA ALA A 2 8.39 7.44 -13.74
C ALA A 2 8.60 6.42 -12.64
N ASN A 3 9.22 6.85 -11.53
CA ASN A 3 9.32 5.98 -10.37
C ASN A 3 7.98 5.98 -9.62
N ILE A 4 7.89 5.19 -8.55
CA ILE A 4 6.64 5.04 -7.81
C ILE A 4 6.16 6.40 -7.28
N ILE A 5 7.06 7.19 -6.71
CA ILE A 5 6.66 8.48 -6.13
C ILE A 5 6.15 9.44 -7.20
N ASP A 6 6.85 9.52 -8.34
CA ASP A 6 6.40 10.40 -9.42
C ASP A 6 5.07 9.92 -9.99
N THR A 7 4.84 8.63 -10.03
CA THR A 7 3.60 8.07 -10.53
C THR A 7 2.42 8.47 -9.63
N ILE A 8 2.56 8.35 -8.31
CA ILE A 8 1.45 8.72 -7.43
C ILE A 8 1.30 10.24 -7.35
N ALA A 9 2.38 11.00 -7.52
CA ALA A 9 2.29 12.46 -7.51
C ALA A 9 1.44 12.96 -8.68
N GLY A 10 1.42 12.25 -9.78
CA GLY A 10 0.62 12.62 -10.93
C GLY A 10 -0.83 12.20 -10.86
N ASN A 11 -1.26 11.57 -9.76
CA ASN A 11 -2.64 11.10 -9.63
C ASN A 11 -3.33 11.83 -8.48
N ALA A 12 -4.30 12.67 -8.82
CA ALA A 12 -4.97 13.50 -7.81
C ALA A 12 -5.70 12.68 -6.76
N SER A 13 -6.15 11.47 -7.08
CA SER A 13 -6.85 10.65 -6.09
C SER A 13 -5.90 9.99 -5.10
N LEU A 14 -4.59 10.18 -5.24
CA LEU A 14 -3.59 9.62 -4.33
C LEU A 14 -2.83 10.72 -3.57
N SER A 15 -3.32 11.96 -3.58
CA SER A 15 -2.60 13.07 -2.95
C SER A 15 -2.45 12.89 -1.44
N LYS A 16 -3.43 12.28 -0.77
CA LYS A 16 -3.32 12.06 0.67
C LYS A 16 -2.27 11.00 0.98
N LEU A 17 -2.15 9.98 0.14
CA LEU A 17 -1.11 8.98 0.30
C LEU A 17 0.27 9.63 0.13
N LEU A 18 0.44 10.47 -0.88
CA LEU A 18 1.72 11.13 -1.11
C LEU A 18 2.09 12.01 0.09
N SER A 19 1.15 12.81 0.59
CA SER A 19 1.40 13.65 1.76
C SER A 19 1.81 12.82 2.97
N SER A 20 1.17 11.66 3.15
CA SER A 20 1.48 10.79 4.27
C SER A 20 2.88 10.20 4.14
N LEU A 21 3.26 9.82 2.91
CA LEU A 21 4.60 9.27 2.67
C LEU A 21 5.66 10.33 2.94
N GLU A 22 5.39 11.58 2.55
CA GLU A 22 6.32 12.68 2.82
C GLU A 22 6.44 12.91 4.31
N LYS A 23 5.34 12.91 5.03
CA LYS A 23 5.33 13.14 6.47
C LYS A 23 6.07 12.02 7.20
N ALA A 24 5.98 10.80 6.70
CA ALA A 24 6.65 9.66 7.31
C ALA A 24 8.12 9.54 6.90
N GLY A 25 8.57 10.34 5.94
CA GLY A 25 9.95 10.28 5.47
C GLY A 25 10.24 9.08 4.59
N LEU A 26 9.23 8.56 3.90
CA LEU A 26 9.39 7.36 3.08
C LEU A 26 9.57 7.64 1.59
N THR A 27 9.49 8.90 1.17
CA THR A 27 9.58 9.21 -0.26
C THR A 27 10.93 8.81 -0.84
N GLU A 28 12.02 9.05 -0.11
CA GLU A 28 13.34 8.70 -0.62
C GLU A 28 13.50 7.19 -0.76
N LYS A 29 12.95 6.43 0.17
CA LYS A 29 13.01 4.98 0.09
C LYS A 29 12.30 4.49 -1.17
N LEU A 30 11.13 5.05 -1.48
CA LEU A 30 10.34 4.61 -2.60
C LEU A 30 10.82 5.17 -3.94
N LYS A 31 11.79 6.08 -3.93
CA LYS A 31 12.46 6.51 -5.14
C LYS A 31 13.66 5.61 -5.45
N GLY A 32 14.05 4.76 -4.51
CA GLY A 32 15.21 3.89 -4.67
C GLY A 32 14.97 2.75 -5.63
N ALA A 33 15.98 1.89 -5.77
CA ALA A 33 15.97 0.85 -6.79
C ALA A 33 14.87 -0.21 -6.61
N GLY A 34 14.41 -0.46 -5.41
CA GLY A 34 13.42 -1.47 -5.17
C GLY A 34 13.86 -2.86 -5.58
N PRO A 35 13.04 -3.61 -6.32
CA PRO A 35 11.69 -3.23 -6.76
C PRO A 35 10.65 -3.32 -5.65
N TYR A 36 9.59 -2.53 -5.78
CA TYR A 36 8.54 -2.49 -4.79
C TYR A 36 7.18 -2.63 -5.44
N THR A 37 6.21 -3.14 -4.67
CA THR A 37 4.80 -3.09 -5.07
C THR A 37 4.10 -2.17 -4.07
N LEU A 38 3.60 -1.04 -4.52
CA LEU A 38 2.91 -0.11 -3.65
C LEU A 38 1.41 -0.32 -3.80
N PHE A 39 0.74 -0.62 -2.69
CA PHE A 39 -0.71 -0.69 -2.67
C PHE A 39 -1.17 0.70 -2.24
N ALA A 40 -1.77 1.43 -3.15
CA ALA A 40 -2.03 2.85 -2.99
C ALA A 40 -3.50 3.12 -2.67
N PRO A 41 -3.83 3.39 -1.40
CA PRO A 41 -5.23 3.68 -1.05
C PRO A 41 -5.63 5.05 -1.55
N THR A 42 -6.87 5.17 -1.98
CA THR A 42 -7.39 6.42 -2.52
C THR A 42 -7.61 7.45 -1.42
N ASN A 43 -7.74 8.72 -1.80
CA ASN A 43 -8.06 9.79 -0.85
C ASN A 43 -9.36 9.48 -0.10
N GLU A 44 -10.33 8.91 -0.81
CA GLU A 44 -11.60 8.55 -0.20
C GLU A 44 -11.40 7.53 0.92
N SER A 45 -10.49 6.58 0.75
CA SER A 45 -10.18 5.60 1.77
C SER A 45 -9.63 6.26 3.02
N PHE A 46 -8.74 7.23 2.85
CA PHE A 46 -8.16 7.96 3.98
C PHE A 46 -9.25 8.68 4.76
N THR A 47 -10.18 9.34 4.06
CA THR A 47 -11.25 10.07 4.72
C THR A 47 -12.23 9.13 5.40
N ARG A 48 -12.66 8.08 4.70
CA ARG A 48 -13.64 7.17 5.24
C ARG A 48 -13.13 6.45 6.48
N MET A 49 -11.84 6.13 6.50
CA MET A 49 -11.24 5.39 7.61
C MET A 49 -10.60 6.30 8.65
N ASN A 50 -10.76 7.62 8.50
CA ASN A 50 -10.25 8.59 9.45
C ASN A 50 -8.74 8.45 9.68
N ILE A 51 -8.00 8.27 8.61
CA ILE A 51 -6.55 8.05 8.71
C ILE A 51 -5.82 9.33 9.14
N GLU A 52 -6.44 10.50 8.92
CA GLU A 52 -5.81 11.76 9.34
C GLU A 52 -5.47 11.78 10.82
N ALA A 53 -6.24 11.06 11.65
CA ALA A 53 -5.95 11.02 13.08
C ALA A 53 -4.61 10.36 13.35
N MET A 54 -4.17 9.45 12.47
CA MET A 54 -2.92 8.74 12.65
C MET A 54 -1.72 9.59 12.25
N LEU A 55 -1.95 10.67 11.50
CA LEU A 55 -0.84 11.47 10.98
C LEU A 55 -0.05 12.16 12.09
N ASN A 56 -0.59 12.21 13.31
CA ASN A 56 0.12 12.82 14.42
C ASN A 56 1.03 11.84 15.17
N ASP A 57 1.01 10.57 14.78
CA ASP A 57 1.87 9.57 15.43
C ASP A 57 2.85 9.05 14.38
N PRO A 58 4.10 9.54 14.37
CA PRO A 58 5.04 9.17 13.31
C PRO A 58 5.32 7.67 13.22
N LYS A 59 5.35 6.98 14.37
CA LYS A 59 5.63 5.56 14.33
C LYS A 59 4.46 4.78 13.74
N GLU A 60 3.25 5.09 14.15
CA GLU A 60 2.07 4.41 13.63
C GLU A 60 1.92 4.68 12.14
N LEU A 61 2.18 5.92 11.73
CA LEU A 61 2.10 6.30 10.33
C LEU A 61 3.10 5.52 9.51
N SER A 62 4.35 5.47 9.95
CA SER A 62 5.40 4.76 9.23
C SER A 62 5.10 3.27 9.16
N ASP A 63 4.64 2.67 10.27
CA ASP A 63 4.32 1.25 10.29
C ASP A 63 3.20 0.94 9.32
N THR A 64 2.16 1.77 9.30
CA THR A 64 1.03 1.56 8.43
C THR A 64 1.44 1.70 6.97
N LEU A 65 2.24 2.73 6.66
CA LEU A 65 2.63 2.97 5.26
C LEU A 65 3.57 1.89 4.75
N THR A 66 4.52 1.41 5.56
CA THR A 66 5.40 0.35 5.12
C THR A 66 4.65 -0.97 4.95
N TYR A 67 3.52 -1.11 5.63
CA TYR A 67 2.66 -2.27 5.43
C TYR A 67 1.99 -2.25 4.06
N HIS A 68 1.99 -1.11 3.38
CA HIS A 68 1.45 -1.00 2.01
C HIS A 68 2.52 -1.23 0.94
N VAL A 69 3.78 -1.45 1.34
CA VAL A 69 4.88 -1.58 0.39
C VAL A 69 5.32 -3.04 0.37
N GLY A 70 4.99 -3.73 -0.71
CA GLY A 70 5.42 -5.12 -0.90
C GLY A 70 6.86 -5.17 -1.32
N SER A 71 7.59 -6.16 -0.81
CA SER A 71 9.00 -6.34 -1.12
C SER A 71 9.13 -7.15 -2.39
N GLY A 72 9.22 -6.51 -3.52
CA GLY A 72 9.30 -7.13 -4.83
C GLY A 72 8.28 -6.51 -5.76
N LYS A 73 8.34 -6.86 -7.04
CA LYS A 73 7.40 -6.35 -8.03
C LYS A 73 6.42 -7.46 -8.38
N PHE A 74 5.15 -7.29 -8.02
CA PHE A 74 4.15 -8.30 -8.24
C PHE A 74 2.98 -7.71 -9.01
N THR A 75 2.67 -8.28 -10.20
CA THR A 75 1.50 -7.85 -10.95
C THR A 75 0.23 -8.39 -10.26
N ALA A 76 -0.92 -7.85 -10.63
CA ALA A 76 -2.18 -8.33 -10.06
C ALA A 76 -2.37 -9.82 -10.37
N GLU A 77 -1.95 -10.26 -11.54
CA GLU A 77 -2.05 -11.67 -11.91
C GLU A 77 -1.17 -12.55 -11.01
N ALA A 78 0.04 -12.08 -10.72
CA ALA A 78 0.93 -12.82 -9.82
C ALA A 78 0.36 -12.88 -8.41
N ILE A 79 -0.23 -11.77 -7.96
CA ILE A 79 -0.81 -11.68 -6.62
C ILE A 79 -1.95 -12.68 -6.47
N SER A 80 -2.77 -12.88 -7.51
CA SER A 80 -3.88 -13.81 -7.39
C SER A 80 -3.43 -15.25 -7.22
N ASP A 81 -2.16 -15.54 -7.49
CA ASP A 81 -1.61 -16.89 -7.26
C ASP A 81 -0.88 -16.99 -5.94
N MET A 82 -0.82 -15.93 -5.14
CA MET A 82 -0.08 -15.91 -3.88
C MET A 82 -1.02 -16.01 -2.71
N GLU A 83 -0.53 -16.49 -1.58
CA GLU A 83 -1.33 -16.53 -0.36
C GLU A 83 -0.97 -15.34 0.54
N THR A 84 0.25 -14.91 0.50
CA THR A 84 0.70 -13.77 1.30
C THR A 84 1.71 -12.96 0.51
N ILE A 85 1.88 -11.70 0.91
CA ILE A 85 2.85 -10.79 0.29
C ILE A 85 3.68 -10.19 1.41
N SER A 86 5.00 -10.38 1.37
CA SER A 86 5.91 -9.80 2.37
C SER A 86 5.99 -8.30 2.16
N THR A 87 5.98 -7.54 3.25
CA THR A 87 6.01 -6.08 3.18
C THR A 87 7.27 -5.54 3.84
N GLU A 88 7.55 -4.25 3.58
CA GLU A 88 8.67 -3.56 4.20
C GLU A 88 8.46 -3.35 5.70
N PHE A 89 7.24 -3.51 6.19
CA PHE A 89 6.97 -3.46 7.62
C PHE A 89 7.45 -4.74 8.32
N GLY A 90 7.64 -5.81 7.58
CA GLY A 90 8.08 -7.07 8.16
C GLY A 90 6.97 -8.06 8.42
N LYS A 91 5.72 -7.67 8.25
CA LYS A 91 4.56 -8.56 8.35
C LYS A 91 3.98 -8.74 6.96
N SER A 92 3.30 -9.83 6.74
CA SER A 92 2.77 -10.15 5.42
C SER A 92 1.31 -9.75 5.29
N LEU A 93 0.94 -9.32 4.09
CA LEU A 93 -0.46 -9.11 3.74
C LEU A 93 -1.06 -10.44 3.33
N THR A 94 -2.33 -10.65 3.60
CA THR A 94 -3.03 -11.87 3.22
C THR A 94 -3.77 -11.64 1.92
N VAL A 95 -3.65 -12.57 0.98
CA VAL A 95 -4.36 -12.52 -0.30
C VAL A 95 -5.58 -13.43 -0.18
N VAL A 96 -6.75 -12.91 -0.51
CA VAL A 96 -8.00 -13.65 -0.42
C VAL A 96 -8.72 -13.55 -1.75
N ILE A 97 -9.25 -14.68 -2.24
CA ILE A 97 -10.07 -14.69 -3.43
C ILE A 97 -11.52 -14.94 -3.00
N GLU A 98 -12.39 -13.98 -3.27
CA GLU A 98 -13.79 -14.12 -2.94
C GLU A 98 -14.64 -13.87 -4.15
N GLU A 99 -15.48 -14.81 -4.50
CA GLU A 99 -16.37 -14.67 -5.65
C GLU A 99 -15.64 -14.24 -6.91
N GLY A 100 -14.46 -14.79 -7.11
CA GLY A 100 -13.67 -14.49 -8.30
C GLY A 100 -12.85 -13.21 -8.23
N GLU A 101 -12.96 -12.45 -7.15
CA GLU A 101 -12.20 -11.21 -7.01
C GLU A 101 -11.05 -11.39 -6.06
N THR A 102 -9.89 -10.86 -6.43
CA THR A 102 -8.72 -10.89 -5.56
C THR A 102 -8.76 -9.71 -4.62
N MET A 103 -8.60 -9.97 -3.34
CA MET A 103 -8.50 -8.93 -2.33
C MET A 103 -7.17 -9.08 -1.62
N VAL A 104 -6.61 -7.97 -1.18
CA VAL A 104 -5.40 -7.99 -0.37
C VAL A 104 -5.79 -7.38 0.96
N ASP A 105 -5.66 -8.16 2.02
CA ASP A 105 -6.06 -7.78 3.36
C ASP A 105 -7.54 -7.36 3.35
N ASN A 106 -7.85 -6.11 3.63
CA ASN A 106 -9.24 -5.64 3.67
C ASN A 106 -9.61 -4.81 2.46
N ALA A 107 -8.85 -4.87 1.38
CA ALA A 107 -9.04 -3.98 0.25
C ALA A 107 -9.22 -4.71 -1.07
N LYS A 108 -9.99 -4.09 -1.95
CA LYS A 108 -10.14 -4.57 -3.32
C LYS A 108 -9.35 -3.66 -4.24
N PHE A 109 -8.94 -4.20 -5.39
CA PHE A 109 -8.22 -3.41 -6.37
C PHE A 109 -9.17 -2.47 -7.11
N VAL A 110 -8.76 -1.23 -7.28
CA VAL A 110 -9.48 -0.25 -8.09
C VAL A 110 -8.82 -0.18 -9.47
N THR A 111 -7.50 -0.01 -9.50
CA THR A 111 -6.72 0.01 -10.74
C THR A 111 -5.47 -0.81 -10.48
N THR A 112 -5.06 -1.61 -11.44
CA THR A 112 -3.93 -2.51 -11.24
C THR A 112 -2.84 -2.28 -12.28
N ASN A 113 -1.67 -2.77 -11.96
CA ASN A 113 -0.54 -2.87 -12.90
C ASN A 113 -0.10 -1.53 -13.49
N ILE A 114 0.02 -0.52 -12.64
CA ILE A 114 0.59 0.75 -13.07
C ILE A 114 2.10 0.61 -12.97
N GLU A 115 2.74 0.42 -14.13
CA GLU A 115 4.18 0.14 -14.18
C GLU A 115 5.00 1.37 -13.84
N CYS A 116 6.06 1.16 -13.05
CA CYS A 116 6.98 2.22 -12.67
C CYS A 116 8.41 1.75 -12.89
N SER A 117 9.34 2.68 -12.93
CA SER A 117 10.74 2.32 -13.19
C SER A 117 11.32 1.45 -12.08
N ASN A 118 10.83 1.59 -10.85
CA ASN A 118 11.35 0.83 -9.72
C ASN A 118 10.30 -0.05 -9.06
N GLY A 119 9.23 -0.38 -9.75
CA GLY A 119 8.22 -1.26 -9.19
C GLY A 119 6.89 -1.13 -9.89
N ILE A 120 5.81 -1.31 -9.14
CA ILE A 120 4.47 -1.30 -9.72
C ILE A 120 3.51 -0.75 -8.64
N VAL A 121 2.47 -0.07 -9.07
CA VAL A 121 1.46 0.51 -8.17
C VAL A 121 0.11 -0.12 -8.48
N HIS A 122 -0.58 -0.55 -7.43
CA HIS A 122 -1.97 -1.01 -7.54
C HIS A 122 -2.79 -0.09 -6.65
N ILE A 123 -3.84 0.53 -7.18
CA ILE A 123 -4.71 1.39 -6.41
C ILE A 123 -5.78 0.54 -5.73
N VAL A 124 -5.96 0.73 -4.43
CA VAL A 124 -6.89 -0.07 -3.63
C VAL A 124 -7.89 0.84 -2.93
N ASP A 125 -8.97 0.25 -2.46
CA ASP A 125 -10.11 1.01 -1.92
C ASP A 125 -10.14 1.09 -0.40
N ASN A 126 -9.13 0.58 0.29
CA ASN A 126 -9.05 0.70 1.74
C ASN A 126 -7.60 0.83 2.17
N VAL A 127 -7.39 1.42 3.34
CA VAL A 127 -6.06 1.51 3.93
C VAL A 127 -5.84 0.25 4.75
N PHE A 128 -4.67 -0.39 4.58
CA PHE A 128 -4.32 -1.57 5.36
C PHE A 128 -3.86 -1.07 6.74
N LYS A 129 -4.46 -1.55 7.80
CA LYS A 129 -4.07 -1.12 9.14
C LYS A 129 -3.55 -2.31 9.90
N PRO A 130 -2.26 -2.36 10.21
CA PRO A 130 -1.68 -3.52 10.89
C PRO A 130 -2.40 -3.88 12.18
N MET A 131 -2.83 -2.87 12.94
CA MET A 131 -3.47 -3.17 14.19
C MET A 131 -4.88 -3.71 14.04
N LEU A 132 -5.44 -3.72 12.81
CA LEU A 132 -6.72 -4.33 12.56
C LEU A 132 -6.57 -5.74 12.03
N SER A 133 -5.36 -6.19 11.72
CA SER A 133 -5.10 -7.55 11.30
C SER A 133 -5.14 -8.41 12.53
N GLY A 134 -5.57 -9.64 12.40
CA GLY A 134 -5.67 -10.53 13.54
C GLY A 134 -4.38 -10.69 14.30
N TRP A 135 -3.24 -10.73 13.59
CA TRP A 135 -1.97 -10.98 14.25
C TRP A 135 -1.59 -9.89 15.24
N TYR A 136 -2.08 -8.68 15.04
CA TYR A 136 -1.63 -7.61 15.91
C TYR A 136 -2.32 -7.62 17.26
N ARG A 137 -3.51 -8.13 17.37
CA ARG A 137 -4.15 -8.16 18.63
C ARG A 137 -4.17 -9.44 19.30
N GLU A 138 -3.41 -10.36 18.89
CA GLU A 138 -3.40 -11.57 19.46
C GLU A 138 -2.87 -11.60 20.69
N GLU A 139 -2.36 -10.92 21.09
CA GLU A 139 -1.79 -10.95 22.24
C GLU A 139 -2.43 -11.27 23.25
#